data_ca71c8d63b5a9266575eddc36b6b39f1
#
_entry.id   ca71c8d63b5a9266575eddc36b6b39f1
#
_cell.length_a   1.000
_cell.length_b   1.000
_cell.length_c   1.000
_cell.angle_alpha   90.00
_cell.angle_beta   90.00
_cell.angle_gamma   90.00
#
_symmetry.space_group_name_H-M   'P 1'
#
loop_
_entity.id
_entity.type
_entity.pdbx_description
1 polymer ?
#
loop_
_entity_poly.entity_id
_entity_poly.type
_entity_poly.pdbx_seq_one_letter_code
_entity_poly.pdbx_strand_id
1 'polypeptide(L)'
;AAKARLLAVEAVHRCASGHPGGSLSVLDVLTVLYFHTMRVDPQNPADPDRDRFVLSKGHAAVGYGPVICDYGFMPVEGLHNFNLTGSKFGMHLDKNKIKGIDCSSGSLGHGLSLADGFALAGRVKGQDYMVYCLTGDGELNEGSNWEAAMTAAQFKLSNVVVLVDNNKCMIDGRVDDEMKVEPLDKKFEAFGFKVKRVDGQNMKELNDAIEDAIANHKN
;
A
#
# COMPACT_ATOMS: atom_id res chain seq x y z
N ALA A 1 12.14 -2.05 9.21
CA ALA A 1 11.69 -0.64 9.17
C ALA A 1 12.87 0.36 9.25
N ALA A 2 13.77 0.32 10.28
CA ALA A 2 14.85 1.30 10.47
C ALA A 2 15.78 1.42 9.25
N LYS A 3 16.24 0.30 8.68
CA LYS A 3 17.07 0.28 7.47
C LYS A 3 16.35 0.90 6.27
N ALA A 4 15.07 0.59 6.08
CA ALA A 4 14.28 1.16 5.01
C ALA A 4 14.08 2.68 5.16
N ARG A 5 13.92 3.18 6.41
CA ARG A 5 13.89 4.63 6.70
C ARG A 5 15.19 5.32 6.30
N LEU A 6 16.32 4.73 6.66
CA LEU A 6 17.63 5.28 6.29
C LEU A 6 17.77 5.35 4.76
N LEU A 7 17.51 4.27 4.06
CA LEU A 7 17.57 4.22 2.59
C LEU A 7 16.62 5.22 1.92
N ALA A 8 15.42 5.40 2.45
CA ALA A 8 14.47 6.39 1.94
C ALA A 8 14.99 7.83 2.09
N VAL A 9 15.52 8.18 3.26
CA VAL A 9 16.10 9.50 3.53
C VAL A 9 17.34 9.74 2.66
N GLU A 10 18.20 8.73 2.52
CA GLU A 10 19.39 8.81 1.65
C GLU A 10 19.02 9.03 0.17
N ALA A 11 17.99 8.30 -0.33
CA ALA A 11 17.51 8.47 -1.69
C ALA A 11 16.98 9.89 -1.94
N VAL A 12 16.14 10.41 -1.03
CA VAL A 12 15.63 11.80 -1.11
C VAL A 12 16.77 12.81 -1.03
N HIS A 13 17.72 12.60 -0.12
CA HIS A 13 18.86 13.52 0.02
C HIS A 13 19.73 13.56 -1.23
N ARG A 14 20.06 12.39 -1.81
CA ARG A 14 20.89 12.30 -3.03
C ARG A 14 20.24 12.93 -4.25
N CYS A 15 18.94 12.71 -4.41
CA CYS A 15 18.24 13.06 -5.64
C CYS A 15 17.40 14.34 -5.53
N ALA A 16 17.37 14.96 -4.34
CA ALA A 16 16.55 16.13 -4.02
C ALA A 16 15.10 15.99 -4.50
N SER A 17 14.56 14.77 -4.40
CA SER A 17 13.24 14.41 -4.94
C SER A 17 12.59 13.32 -4.13
N GLY A 18 11.25 13.36 -4.01
CA GLY A 18 10.47 12.36 -3.29
C GLY A 18 9.45 12.99 -2.36
N HIS A 19 8.55 12.15 -1.85
CA HIS A 19 7.55 12.50 -0.85
C HIS A 19 7.89 11.83 0.50
N PRO A 20 8.83 12.39 1.30
CA PRO A 20 9.33 11.73 2.51
C PRO A 20 8.25 11.54 3.57
N GLY A 21 7.36 12.51 3.78
CA GLY A 21 6.31 12.43 4.80
C GLY A 21 5.43 11.19 4.62
N GLY A 22 4.74 11.11 3.49
CA GLY A 22 3.85 9.99 3.17
C GLY A 22 4.58 8.66 2.93
N SER A 23 5.90 8.68 2.71
CA SER A 23 6.72 7.49 2.57
C SER A 23 7.16 6.93 3.92
N LEU A 24 7.61 7.80 4.83
CA LEU A 24 8.08 7.38 6.16
C LEU A 24 6.94 6.89 7.06
N SER A 25 5.73 7.43 6.89
CA SER A 25 4.54 7.03 7.66
C SER A 25 4.13 5.58 7.42
N VAL A 26 4.42 5.02 6.24
CA VAL A 26 3.98 3.66 5.86
C VAL A 26 5.06 2.58 5.98
N LEU A 27 6.27 2.92 6.43
CA LEU A 27 7.36 1.95 6.45
C LEU A 27 7.15 0.79 7.43
N ASP A 28 6.46 1.02 8.55
CA ASP A 28 6.18 -0.06 9.50
C ASP A 28 5.17 -1.05 8.93
N VAL A 29 4.08 -0.56 8.35
CA VAL A 29 3.09 -1.44 7.71
C VAL A 29 3.68 -2.18 6.51
N LEU A 30 4.49 -1.52 5.67
CA LEU A 30 5.18 -2.18 4.56
C LEU A 30 6.15 -3.26 5.06
N THR A 31 6.85 -2.99 6.16
CA THR A 31 7.76 -3.97 6.77
C THR A 31 6.99 -5.19 7.29
N VAL A 32 5.88 -4.98 8.00
CA VAL A 32 5.02 -6.09 8.47
C VAL A 32 4.52 -6.91 7.28
N LEU A 33 4.00 -6.26 6.24
CA LEU A 33 3.48 -6.97 5.07
C LEU A 33 4.55 -7.83 4.40
N TYR A 34 5.68 -7.25 4.02
CA TYR A 34 6.69 -7.95 3.21
C TYR A 34 7.54 -8.95 4.01
N PHE A 35 7.87 -8.64 5.27
CA PHE A 35 8.79 -9.49 6.05
C PHE A 35 8.09 -10.48 6.97
N HIS A 36 6.76 -10.38 7.13
CA HIS A 36 6.04 -11.26 8.03
C HIS A 36 4.76 -11.84 7.44
N THR A 37 3.94 -11.05 6.75
CA THR A 37 2.56 -11.42 6.43
C THR A 37 2.38 -12.01 5.04
N MET A 38 2.88 -11.33 4.01
CA MET A 38 2.57 -11.66 2.61
C MET A 38 3.30 -12.91 2.14
N ARG A 39 2.59 -13.75 1.42
CA ARG A 39 3.14 -14.89 0.67
C ARG A 39 3.73 -14.37 -0.64
N VAL A 40 4.96 -13.92 -0.61
CA VAL A 40 5.72 -13.43 -1.77
C VAL A 40 7.14 -13.97 -1.73
N ASP A 41 7.72 -14.23 -2.91
CA ASP A 41 9.08 -14.75 -3.05
C ASP A 41 9.84 -13.93 -4.11
N PRO A 42 10.94 -13.26 -3.74
CA PRO A 42 11.76 -12.51 -4.69
C PRO A 42 12.42 -13.40 -5.76
N GLN A 43 12.56 -14.73 -5.51
CA GLN A 43 13.07 -15.67 -6.48
C GLN A 43 11.99 -16.11 -7.50
N ASN A 44 10.69 -15.99 -7.11
CA ASN A 44 9.56 -16.28 -7.98
C ASN A 44 8.54 -15.12 -7.98
N PRO A 45 8.91 -13.92 -8.47
CA PRO A 45 8.05 -12.73 -8.42
C PRO A 45 6.80 -12.83 -9.30
N ALA A 46 6.77 -13.81 -10.22
CA ALA A 46 5.66 -14.05 -11.13
C ALA A 46 4.69 -15.14 -10.65
N ASP A 47 4.87 -15.67 -9.44
CA ASP A 47 3.97 -16.68 -8.88
C ASP A 47 2.51 -16.21 -8.97
N PRO A 48 1.64 -16.95 -9.66
CA PRO A 48 0.23 -16.59 -9.79
C PRO A 48 -0.53 -16.65 -8.45
N ASP A 49 -0.08 -17.45 -7.50
CA ASP A 49 -0.75 -17.69 -6.22
C ASP A 49 -0.21 -16.82 -5.07
N ARG A 50 0.82 -15.97 -5.33
CA ARG A 50 1.32 -15.03 -4.33
C ARG A 50 0.28 -13.99 -3.96
N ASP A 51 0.39 -13.43 -2.77
CA ASP A 51 -0.43 -12.29 -2.36
C ASP A 51 -0.15 -11.05 -3.23
N ARG A 52 -1.08 -10.12 -3.27
CA ARG A 52 -1.00 -8.88 -4.05
C ARG A 52 -0.92 -7.67 -3.14
N PHE A 53 -0.14 -6.69 -3.54
CA PHE A 53 -0.04 -5.41 -2.85
C PHE A 53 -0.23 -4.25 -3.81
N VAL A 54 -1.14 -3.35 -3.45
CA VAL A 54 -1.43 -2.11 -4.20
C VAL A 54 -1.08 -0.92 -3.34
N LEU A 55 -0.02 -0.19 -3.72
CA LEU A 55 0.29 1.10 -3.13
C LEU A 55 -0.58 2.17 -3.81
N SER A 56 -1.80 2.41 -3.33
CA SER A 56 -2.73 3.36 -3.94
C SER A 56 -2.17 4.79 -3.92
N LYS A 57 -1.62 5.22 -2.78
CA LYS A 57 -0.83 6.46 -2.66
C LYS A 57 0.56 6.29 -3.28
N GLY A 58 0.61 6.15 -4.61
CA GLY A 58 1.81 5.80 -5.37
C GLY A 58 3.00 6.71 -5.16
N HIS A 59 2.78 7.96 -4.73
CA HIS A 59 3.83 8.91 -4.36
C HIS A 59 4.68 8.47 -3.14
N ALA A 60 4.22 7.49 -2.34
CA ALA A 60 5.04 6.88 -1.27
C ALA A 60 6.12 5.91 -1.81
N ALA A 61 6.45 6.01 -3.09
CA ALA A 61 7.44 5.17 -3.78
C ALA A 61 8.82 5.16 -3.13
N VAL A 62 9.28 6.31 -2.59
CA VAL A 62 10.60 6.39 -1.94
C VAL A 62 10.64 5.67 -0.58
N GLY A 63 9.48 5.32 0.00
CA GLY A 63 9.39 4.40 1.13
C GLY A 63 9.26 2.95 0.68
N TYR A 64 8.46 2.70 -0.35
CA TYR A 64 8.22 1.35 -0.85
C TYR A 64 9.43 0.73 -1.55
N GLY A 65 10.18 1.52 -2.34
CA GLY A 65 11.39 1.06 -3.03
C GLY A 65 12.44 0.43 -2.09
N PRO A 66 12.83 1.07 -0.97
CA PRO A 66 13.71 0.49 0.04
C PRO A 66 13.25 -0.85 0.59
N VAL A 67 11.95 -1.01 0.85
CA VAL A 67 11.39 -2.27 1.35
C VAL A 67 11.52 -3.38 0.32
N ILE A 68 11.19 -3.11 -0.94
CA ILE A 68 11.34 -4.06 -2.07
C ILE A 68 12.80 -4.45 -2.28
N CYS A 69 13.72 -3.49 -2.17
CA CYS A 69 15.16 -3.76 -2.31
C CYS A 69 15.67 -4.60 -1.14
N ASP A 70 15.33 -4.24 0.09
CA ASP A 70 15.78 -4.95 1.28
C ASP A 70 15.21 -6.37 1.37
N TYR A 71 14.01 -6.58 0.83
CA TYR A 71 13.40 -7.90 0.72
C TYR A 71 14.02 -8.77 -0.39
N GLY A 72 14.68 -8.15 -1.39
CA GLY A 72 15.46 -8.86 -2.42
C GLY A 72 14.85 -8.85 -3.82
N PHE A 73 13.79 -8.12 -4.10
CA PHE A 73 13.22 -8.01 -5.46
C PHE A 73 14.08 -7.18 -6.41
N MET A 74 14.77 -6.16 -5.90
CA MET A 74 15.60 -5.24 -6.68
C MET A 74 16.90 -4.92 -5.93
N PRO A 75 17.99 -4.59 -6.66
CA PRO A 75 19.22 -4.16 -6.02
C PRO A 75 19.08 -2.77 -5.40
N VAL A 76 19.67 -2.58 -4.20
CA VAL A 76 19.62 -1.33 -3.42
C VAL A 76 20.25 -0.15 -4.17
N GLU A 77 21.26 -0.43 -5.00
CA GLU A 77 21.97 0.58 -5.81
C GLU A 77 21.03 1.35 -6.75
N GLY A 78 19.91 0.74 -7.13
CA GLY A 78 18.88 1.41 -7.94
C GLY A 78 18.26 2.62 -7.29
N LEU A 79 18.26 2.68 -5.95
CA LEU A 79 17.74 3.82 -5.19
C LEU A 79 18.66 5.05 -5.26
N HIS A 80 19.93 4.88 -5.60
CA HIS A 80 20.90 5.98 -5.72
C HIS A 80 20.55 7.00 -6.82
N ASN A 81 19.73 6.57 -7.78
CA ASN A 81 19.25 7.38 -8.89
C ASN A 81 17.73 7.59 -8.85
N PHE A 82 17.11 7.50 -7.65
CA PHE A 82 15.67 7.64 -7.49
C PHE A 82 15.16 8.89 -8.21
N ASN A 83 14.13 8.71 -9.04
CA ASN A 83 13.46 9.76 -9.82
C ASN A 83 14.37 10.59 -10.76
N LEU A 84 15.57 10.12 -11.07
CA LEU A 84 16.42 10.71 -12.10
C LEU A 84 16.12 10.10 -13.47
N THR A 85 16.45 10.83 -14.53
CA THR A 85 16.26 10.33 -15.92
C THR A 85 17.00 9.01 -16.13
N GLY A 86 16.28 8.02 -16.65
CA GLY A 86 16.80 6.67 -16.88
C GLY A 86 16.72 5.74 -15.66
N SER A 87 16.32 6.22 -14.49
CA SER A 87 16.12 5.37 -13.31
C SER A 87 14.94 4.42 -13.51
N LYS A 88 15.07 3.22 -12.92
CA LYS A 88 13.93 2.31 -12.77
C LYS A 88 12.99 2.76 -11.64
N PHE A 89 13.54 3.39 -10.59
CA PHE A 89 12.78 3.91 -9.45
C PHE A 89 12.36 5.35 -9.73
N GLY A 90 11.12 5.52 -10.19
CA GLY A 90 10.51 6.84 -10.38
C GLY A 90 9.74 7.32 -9.16
N MET A 91 9.23 8.55 -9.22
CA MET A 91 8.33 9.14 -8.20
C MET A 91 7.12 8.23 -7.92
N HIS A 92 6.66 7.53 -8.93
CA HIS A 92 5.68 6.44 -8.86
C HIS A 92 6.32 5.20 -9.47
N LEU A 93 6.20 4.05 -8.79
CA LEU A 93 6.83 2.83 -9.27
C LEU A 93 6.03 2.25 -10.45
N ASP A 94 6.78 1.82 -11.47
CA ASP A 94 6.25 1.22 -12.68
C ASP A 94 6.46 -0.31 -12.63
N LYS A 95 5.38 -1.07 -12.69
CA LYS A 95 5.41 -2.54 -12.63
C LYS A 95 6.23 -3.18 -13.76
N ASN A 96 6.41 -2.47 -14.87
CA ASN A 96 7.23 -2.97 -15.99
C ASN A 96 8.73 -2.79 -15.74
N LYS A 97 9.13 -1.98 -14.76
CA LYS A 97 10.53 -1.68 -14.42
C LYS A 97 10.96 -2.30 -13.10
N ILE A 98 10.02 -2.45 -12.16
CA ILE A 98 10.30 -2.93 -10.79
C ILE A 98 9.66 -4.31 -10.60
N LYS A 99 10.48 -5.31 -10.31
CA LYS A 99 10.00 -6.64 -9.95
C LYS A 99 9.31 -6.62 -8.59
N GLY A 100 8.31 -7.46 -8.41
CA GLY A 100 7.62 -7.64 -7.13
C GLY A 100 6.49 -6.68 -6.85
N ILE A 101 6.21 -5.69 -7.72
CA ILE A 101 5.02 -4.85 -7.63
C ILE A 101 3.92 -5.31 -8.60
N ASP A 102 2.68 -5.18 -8.16
CA ASP A 102 1.51 -5.72 -8.88
C ASP A 102 0.94 -4.77 -9.93
N CYS A 103 0.98 -3.48 -9.64
CA CYS A 103 0.48 -2.45 -10.54
C CYS A 103 1.30 -1.18 -10.44
N SER A 104 1.32 -0.41 -11.53
CA SER A 104 1.73 0.99 -11.51
C SER A 104 0.61 1.80 -10.89
N SER A 105 0.94 2.77 -10.03
CA SER A 105 0.00 3.65 -9.36
C SER A 105 0.51 5.10 -9.38
N GLY A 106 -0.32 6.05 -8.92
CA GLY A 106 0.04 7.46 -8.91
C GLY A 106 -1.19 8.36 -9.05
N SER A 107 -2.19 7.94 -9.81
CA SER A 107 -3.50 8.58 -9.82
C SER A 107 -4.25 8.16 -8.56
N LEU A 108 -4.39 9.08 -7.61
CA LEU A 108 -5.06 8.83 -6.34
C LEU A 108 -6.51 8.38 -6.56
N GLY A 109 -7.01 7.53 -5.67
CA GLY A 109 -8.36 7.01 -5.72
C GLY A 109 -8.55 5.74 -6.57
N HIS A 110 -7.57 5.34 -7.37
CA HIS A 110 -7.70 4.18 -8.27
C HIS A 110 -7.23 2.85 -7.67
N GLY A 111 -6.40 2.89 -6.62
CA GLY A 111 -5.77 1.68 -6.09
C GLY A 111 -6.77 0.69 -5.51
N LEU A 112 -7.82 1.16 -4.83
CA LEU A 112 -8.82 0.26 -4.25
C LEU A 112 -9.62 -0.46 -5.34
N SER A 113 -9.98 0.21 -6.43
CA SER A 113 -10.63 -0.43 -7.58
C SER A 113 -9.73 -1.50 -8.24
N LEU A 114 -8.43 -1.25 -8.32
CA LEU A 114 -7.46 -2.25 -8.81
C LEU A 114 -7.39 -3.45 -7.86
N ALA A 115 -7.39 -3.20 -6.55
CA ALA A 115 -7.40 -4.26 -5.54
C ALA A 115 -8.65 -5.14 -5.64
N ASP A 116 -9.82 -4.54 -5.84
CA ASP A 116 -11.07 -5.26 -6.09
C ASP A 116 -10.97 -6.14 -7.34
N GLY A 117 -10.38 -5.60 -8.41
CA GLY A 117 -10.13 -6.36 -9.65
C GLY A 117 -9.21 -7.57 -9.43
N PHE A 118 -8.12 -7.43 -8.65
CA PHE A 118 -7.27 -8.55 -8.28
C PHE A 118 -8.02 -9.58 -7.44
N ALA A 119 -8.81 -9.14 -6.46
CA ALA A 119 -9.57 -10.02 -5.58
C ALA A 119 -10.61 -10.83 -6.34
N LEU A 120 -11.35 -10.20 -7.26
CA LEU A 120 -12.29 -10.87 -8.16
C LEU A 120 -11.59 -11.85 -9.09
N ALA A 121 -10.43 -11.48 -9.65
CA ALA A 121 -9.65 -12.36 -10.51
C ALA A 121 -9.20 -13.63 -9.77
N GLY A 122 -8.74 -13.50 -8.51
CA GLY A 122 -8.41 -14.65 -7.66
C GLY A 122 -9.61 -15.57 -7.46
N ARG A 123 -10.75 -15.01 -7.10
CA ARG A 123 -12.00 -15.78 -6.91
C ARG A 123 -12.41 -16.54 -8.18
N VAL A 124 -12.39 -15.88 -9.34
CA VAL A 124 -12.75 -16.50 -10.63
C VAL A 124 -11.79 -17.65 -10.99
N LYS A 125 -10.51 -17.52 -10.64
CA LYS A 125 -9.49 -18.52 -10.89
C LYS A 125 -9.39 -19.61 -9.82
N GLY A 126 -10.14 -19.51 -8.72
CA GLY A 126 -10.05 -20.43 -7.59
C GLY A 126 -8.74 -20.29 -6.79
N GLN A 127 -8.12 -19.11 -6.81
CA GLN A 127 -6.90 -18.78 -6.06
C GLN A 127 -7.27 -18.16 -4.71
N ASP A 128 -6.50 -18.43 -3.66
CA ASP A 128 -6.77 -18.02 -2.27
C ASP A 128 -5.89 -16.88 -1.77
N TYR A 129 -5.25 -16.13 -2.67
CA TYR A 129 -4.38 -15.04 -2.28
C TYR A 129 -5.14 -13.85 -1.66
N MET A 130 -4.46 -13.19 -0.75
CA MET A 130 -4.90 -11.91 -0.18
C MET A 130 -4.47 -10.74 -1.06
N VAL A 131 -5.24 -9.66 -1.00
CA VAL A 131 -4.94 -8.40 -1.67
C VAL A 131 -4.90 -7.28 -0.63
N TYR A 132 -3.75 -6.65 -0.48
CA TYR A 132 -3.55 -5.53 0.44
C TYR A 132 -3.51 -4.22 -0.35
N CYS A 133 -4.38 -3.27 -0.01
CA CYS A 133 -4.43 -1.95 -0.65
C CYS A 133 -4.10 -0.87 0.39
N LEU A 134 -3.02 -0.14 0.17
CA LEU A 134 -2.59 0.94 1.06
C LEU A 134 -2.96 2.31 0.45
N THR A 135 -3.92 2.98 1.07
CA THR A 135 -4.38 4.32 0.70
C THR A 135 -3.86 5.38 1.68
N GLY A 136 -3.94 6.64 1.30
CA GLY A 136 -3.79 7.78 2.20
C GLY A 136 -5.14 8.33 2.66
N ASP A 137 -5.20 8.99 3.82
CA ASP A 137 -6.41 9.65 4.30
C ASP A 137 -6.84 10.80 3.39
N GLY A 138 -5.93 11.66 2.96
CA GLY A 138 -6.21 12.70 1.97
C GLY A 138 -6.68 12.13 0.61
N GLU A 139 -6.16 10.97 0.21
CA GLU A 139 -6.60 10.25 -0.98
C GLU A 139 -8.07 9.83 -0.92
N LEU A 140 -8.61 9.59 0.26
CA LEU A 140 -10.01 9.20 0.45
C LEU A 140 -11.02 10.34 0.17
N ASN A 141 -10.54 11.52 -0.20
CA ASN A 141 -11.39 12.57 -0.81
C ASN A 141 -11.76 12.24 -2.27
N GLU A 142 -11.04 11.33 -2.93
CA GLU A 142 -11.40 10.86 -4.28
C GLU A 142 -12.64 9.94 -4.20
N GLY A 143 -13.69 10.29 -4.97
CA GLY A 143 -14.97 9.57 -4.95
C GLY A 143 -14.85 8.10 -5.36
N SER A 144 -13.93 7.77 -6.26
CA SER A 144 -13.69 6.40 -6.74
C SER A 144 -13.30 5.40 -5.63
N ASN A 145 -12.72 5.86 -4.52
CA ASN A 145 -12.48 5.00 -3.36
C ASN A 145 -13.80 4.48 -2.75
N TRP A 146 -14.81 5.33 -2.69
CA TRP A 146 -16.11 4.96 -2.12
C TRP A 146 -16.92 4.10 -3.09
N GLU A 147 -16.80 4.32 -4.39
CA GLU A 147 -17.35 3.44 -5.42
C GLU A 147 -16.74 2.04 -5.34
N ALA A 148 -15.42 1.96 -5.15
CA ALA A 148 -14.73 0.69 -4.93
C ALA A 148 -15.16 0.04 -3.61
N ALA A 149 -15.28 0.79 -2.52
CA ALA A 149 -15.76 0.26 -1.24
C ALA A 149 -17.18 -0.34 -1.36
N MET A 150 -18.09 0.28 -2.10
CA MET A 150 -19.41 -0.30 -2.41
C MET A 150 -19.27 -1.60 -3.19
N THR A 151 -18.37 -1.64 -4.17
CA THR A 151 -18.11 -2.83 -5.00
C THR A 151 -17.56 -3.97 -4.15
N ALA A 152 -16.55 -3.72 -3.34
CA ALA A 152 -15.98 -4.72 -2.43
C ALA A 152 -17.02 -5.32 -1.49
N ALA A 153 -17.87 -4.47 -0.91
CA ALA A 153 -18.97 -4.89 -0.05
C ALA A 153 -20.02 -5.71 -0.80
N GLN A 154 -20.47 -5.23 -1.96
CA GLN A 154 -21.48 -5.92 -2.78
C GLN A 154 -21.02 -7.31 -3.18
N PHE A 155 -19.77 -7.44 -3.62
CA PHE A 155 -19.21 -8.72 -4.03
C PHE A 155 -18.61 -9.54 -2.88
N LYS A 156 -18.68 -9.03 -1.64
CA LYS A 156 -18.14 -9.69 -0.43
C LYS A 156 -16.69 -10.13 -0.64
N LEU A 157 -15.84 -9.16 -1.03
CA LEU A 157 -14.42 -9.42 -1.31
C LEU A 157 -13.63 -9.53 0.00
N SER A 158 -13.85 -10.63 0.74
CA SER A 158 -13.21 -10.86 2.04
C SER A 158 -11.70 -11.03 1.97
N ASN A 159 -11.15 -11.26 0.76
CA ASN A 159 -9.72 -11.32 0.51
C ASN A 159 -9.07 -9.95 0.23
N VAL A 160 -9.81 -8.83 0.37
CA VAL A 160 -9.26 -7.47 0.30
C VAL A 160 -9.07 -6.92 1.71
N VAL A 161 -7.87 -6.44 2.01
CA VAL A 161 -7.54 -5.69 3.22
C VAL A 161 -7.18 -4.27 2.83
N VAL A 162 -8.01 -3.32 3.25
CA VAL A 162 -7.77 -1.88 3.03
C VAL A 162 -7.01 -1.32 4.22
N LEU A 163 -5.81 -0.79 3.96
CA LEU A 163 -4.94 -0.15 4.93
C LEU A 163 -4.98 1.35 4.67
N VAL A 164 -5.44 2.13 5.64
CA VAL A 164 -5.51 3.60 5.51
C VAL A 164 -4.40 4.22 6.33
N ASP A 165 -3.41 4.84 5.66
CA ASP A 165 -2.43 5.69 6.31
C ASP A 165 -3.08 7.02 6.71
N ASN A 166 -3.62 7.05 7.93
CA ASN A 166 -4.28 8.22 8.49
C ASN A 166 -3.26 9.14 9.17
N ASN A 167 -2.32 9.65 8.37
CA ASN A 167 -1.21 10.49 8.83
C ASN A 167 -1.60 11.96 9.05
N LYS A 168 -2.86 12.32 8.77
CA LYS A 168 -3.46 13.65 8.96
C LYS A 168 -2.89 14.75 8.07
N CYS A 169 -2.13 14.40 7.05
CA CYS A 169 -1.50 15.35 6.15
C CYS A 169 -1.80 15.05 4.68
N MET A 170 -1.98 16.08 3.91
CA MET A 170 -2.04 16.06 2.46
C MET A 170 -1.08 17.12 1.89
N ILE A 171 -1.05 17.32 0.57
CA ILE A 171 -0.04 18.14 -0.11
C ILE A 171 0.10 19.52 0.52
N ASP A 172 -1.03 20.21 0.73
CA ASP A 172 -1.06 21.63 1.09
C ASP A 172 -1.15 21.87 2.61
N GLY A 173 -1.45 20.82 3.40
CA GLY A 173 -1.60 21.00 4.83
C GLY A 173 -2.18 19.80 5.56
N ARG A 174 -2.90 20.08 6.62
CA ARG A 174 -3.61 19.07 7.39
C ARG A 174 -4.93 18.73 6.69
N VAL A 175 -5.25 17.43 6.63
CA VAL A 175 -6.52 16.96 6.03
C VAL A 175 -7.74 17.64 6.66
N ASP A 176 -7.72 17.88 7.98
CA ASP A 176 -8.83 18.52 8.68
C ASP A 176 -9.03 20.00 8.30
N ASP A 177 -7.97 20.67 7.86
CA ASP A 177 -8.00 22.08 7.48
C ASP A 177 -8.32 22.28 5.99
N GLU A 178 -7.87 21.32 5.14
CA GLU A 178 -8.06 21.40 3.69
C GLU A 178 -9.39 20.78 3.24
N MET A 179 -9.57 19.48 3.48
CA MET A 179 -10.79 18.75 3.13
C MET A 179 -11.01 17.60 4.11
N LYS A 180 -11.92 17.80 5.02
CA LYS A 180 -12.22 16.86 6.11
C LYS A 180 -12.77 15.54 5.60
N VAL A 181 -12.10 14.45 5.93
CA VAL A 181 -12.47 13.10 5.49
C VAL A 181 -12.98 12.21 6.64
N GLU A 182 -12.71 12.58 7.88
CA GLU A 182 -13.20 11.85 9.06
C GLU A 182 -14.74 11.97 9.25
N PRO A 183 -15.40 11.01 9.89
CA PRO A 183 -14.86 9.79 10.51
C PRO A 183 -14.70 8.65 9.50
N LEU A 184 -13.47 8.21 9.24
CA LEU A 184 -13.18 7.18 8.23
C LEU A 184 -13.69 5.81 8.64
N ASP A 185 -13.54 5.43 9.91
CA ASP A 185 -14.05 4.17 10.45
C ASP A 185 -15.55 4.01 10.19
N LYS A 186 -16.34 5.03 10.51
CA LYS A 186 -17.80 5.00 10.32
C LYS A 186 -18.21 4.94 8.85
N LYS A 187 -17.44 5.56 7.96
CA LYS A 187 -17.70 5.51 6.54
C LYS A 187 -17.48 4.10 5.99
N PHE A 188 -16.35 3.45 6.30
CA PHE A 188 -16.09 2.07 5.88
C PHE A 188 -17.05 1.08 6.56
N GLU A 189 -17.37 1.25 7.84
CA GLU A 189 -18.39 0.45 8.54
C GLU A 189 -19.76 0.54 7.85
N ALA A 190 -20.15 1.72 7.37
CA ALA A 190 -21.43 1.92 6.68
C ALA A 190 -21.50 1.17 5.33
N PHE A 191 -20.37 0.91 4.69
CA PHE A 191 -20.28 0.01 3.53
C PHE A 191 -20.21 -1.47 3.89
N GLY A 192 -20.13 -1.81 5.19
CA GLY A 192 -20.08 -3.20 5.66
C GLY A 192 -18.67 -3.74 5.90
N PHE A 193 -17.66 -2.91 5.88
CA PHE A 193 -16.31 -3.31 6.25
C PHE A 193 -16.20 -3.52 7.76
N LYS A 194 -15.40 -4.50 8.15
CA LYS A 194 -14.94 -4.67 9.52
C LYS A 194 -13.73 -3.77 9.72
N VAL A 195 -13.85 -2.76 10.57
CA VAL A 195 -12.83 -1.71 10.73
C VAL A 195 -12.11 -1.84 12.06
N LYS A 196 -10.80 -1.59 12.06
CA LYS A 196 -9.96 -1.52 13.25
C LYS A 196 -9.04 -0.31 13.15
N ARG A 197 -8.96 0.51 14.19
CA ARG A 197 -7.96 1.58 14.32
C ARG A 197 -6.83 1.07 15.19
N VAL A 198 -5.60 1.27 14.74
CA VAL A 198 -4.38 0.86 15.44
C VAL A 198 -3.35 1.98 15.38
N ASP A 199 -2.37 1.93 16.28
CA ASP A 199 -1.17 2.77 16.17
C ASP A 199 -0.30 2.27 15.02
N GLY A 200 -0.23 3.03 13.93
CA GLY A 200 0.56 2.70 12.74
C GLY A 200 2.08 2.68 12.95
N GLN A 201 2.58 3.13 14.11
CA GLN A 201 3.98 3.04 14.52
C GLN A 201 4.24 1.86 15.47
N ASN A 202 3.19 1.14 15.88
CA ASN A 202 3.29 -0.06 16.70
C ASN A 202 3.20 -1.32 15.83
N MET A 203 4.35 -1.91 15.50
CA MET A 203 4.41 -3.09 14.62
C MET A 203 3.62 -4.29 15.15
N LYS A 204 3.48 -4.43 16.47
CA LYS A 204 2.67 -5.51 17.05
C LYS A 204 1.18 -5.29 16.80
N GLU A 205 0.68 -4.09 17.04
CA GLU A 205 -0.73 -3.76 16.76
C GLU A 205 -1.08 -3.89 15.27
N LEU A 206 -0.16 -3.44 14.38
CA LEU A 206 -0.29 -3.62 12.94
C LEU A 206 -0.39 -5.09 12.57
N ASN A 207 0.54 -5.91 13.07
CA ASN A 207 0.54 -7.35 12.80
C ASN A 207 -0.74 -8.02 13.28
N ASP A 208 -1.11 -7.81 14.56
CA ASP A 208 -2.31 -8.40 15.16
C ASP A 208 -3.58 -8.02 14.35
N ALA A 209 -3.66 -6.76 13.88
CA ALA A 209 -4.81 -6.30 13.10
C ALA A 209 -4.87 -6.95 11.70
N ILE A 210 -3.73 -7.14 11.06
CA ILE A 210 -3.65 -7.77 9.74
C ILE A 210 -3.94 -9.28 9.86
N GLU A 211 -3.44 -9.95 10.88
CA GLU A 211 -3.76 -11.37 11.15
C GLU A 211 -5.26 -11.57 11.41
N ASP A 212 -5.89 -10.68 12.19
CA ASP A 212 -7.34 -10.68 12.39
C ASP A 212 -8.10 -10.54 11.06
N ALA A 213 -7.64 -9.68 10.16
CA ALA A 213 -8.27 -9.50 8.86
C ALA A 213 -8.16 -10.76 7.99
N ILE A 214 -6.99 -11.44 7.99
CA ILE A 214 -6.79 -12.71 7.29
C ILE A 214 -7.67 -13.81 7.88
N ALA A 215 -7.75 -13.89 9.21
CA ALA A 215 -8.59 -14.88 9.88
C ALA A 215 -10.08 -14.68 9.52
N ASN A 216 -10.53 -13.44 9.36
CA ASN A 216 -11.90 -13.13 8.94
C ASN A 216 -12.21 -13.54 7.49
N HIS A 217 -11.20 -13.61 6.61
CA HIS A 217 -11.37 -14.11 5.24
C HIS A 217 -11.64 -15.60 5.21
N LYS A 218 -11.01 -16.36 6.11
CA LYS A 218 -11.08 -17.84 6.15
C LYS A 218 -12.33 -18.38 6.84
N ASN A 219 -13.10 -17.54 7.53
CA ASN A 219 -14.34 -17.86 8.25
C ASN A 219 -15.58 -17.28 7.54
#